data_7c86d28039162c0966418765395d57e0
#
_entry.id   7c86d28039162c0966418765395d57e0
#
_cell.length_a   1.000
_cell.length_b   1.000
_cell.length_c   1.000
_cell.angle_alpha   90.00
_cell.angle_beta   90.00
_cell.angle_gamma   90.00
#
_symmetry.space_group_name_H-M   'P 1'
#
loop_
_entity.id
_entity.type
_entity.pdbx_description
1 polymer ?
#
loop_
_entity_poly.entity_id
_entity_poly.type
_entity_poly.pdbx_seq_one_letter_code
_entity_poly.pdbx_strand_id
1 'polypeptide(L)'
;HPHFWTSKLHFYIDDVPFYNFPYTFGYLFSLGIFDWAQKQTDFESAYISLLRDTANMNSEELAKKHLGADLTKPDFWQSGADLIKKDVDQFLSLTEKL
;
A
#
# COMPACT_ATOMS: atom_id res chain seq x y z
N HIS A 1 -11.72 -21.63 1.00
CA HIS A 1 -13.12 -21.77 1.38
C HIS A 1 -13.81 -20.40 1.41
N PRO A 2 -15.00 -20.23 0.82
CA PRO A 2 -15.65 -18.91 0.69
C PRO A 2 -16.00 -18.26 2.05
N HIS A 3 -16.08 -19.06 3.11
CA HIS A 3 -16.36 -18.56 4.47
C HIS A 3 -15.13 -18.53 5.39
N PHE A 4 -13.92 -18.62 4.84
CA PHE A 4 -12.70 -18.63 5.65
C PHE A 4 -12.55 -17.37 6.52
N TRP A 5 -13.05 -16.21 6.05
CA TRP A 5 -13.06 -14.97 6.80
C TRP A 5 -13.78 -15.07 8.14
N THR A 6 -14.83 -15.93 8.27
CA THR A 6 -15.60 -16.10 9.50
C THR A 6 -14.78 -16.70 10.64
N SER A 7 -13.63 -17.32 10.34
CA SER A 7 -12.74 -17.90 11.35
C SER A 7 -11.76 -16.86 11.93
N LYS A 8 -11.74 -15.63 11.42
CA LYS A 8 -10.78 -14.61 11.83
C LYS A 8 -11.32 -13.79 13.00
N LEU A 9 -10.62 -13.87 14.13
CA LEU A 9 -10.98 -13.14 15.36
C LEU A 9 -11.16 -11.63 15.13
N HIS A 10 -10.39 -11.05 14.21
CA HIS A 10 -10.40 -9.61 13.89
C HIS A 10 -11.78 -9.04 13.54
N PHE A 11 -12.72 -9.89 13.08
CA PHE A 11 -14.08 -9.45 12.76
C PHE A 11 -15.01 -9.42 13.99
N TYR A 12 -14.59 -10.03 15.11
CA TYR A 12 -15.44 -10.30 16.27
C TYR A 12 -14.90 -9.70 17.57
N ILE A 13 -13.89 -8.85 17.52
CA ILE A 13 -13.39 -8.14 18.69
C ILE A 13 -14.37 -7.01 19.03
N ASP A 14 -15.01 -7.08 20.19
CA ASP A 14 -16.09 -6.17 20.58
C ASP A 14 -15.69 -4.70 20.57
N ASP A 15 -14.49 -4.38 21.06
CA ASP A 15 -14.03 -2.99 21.16
C ASP A 15 -13.50 -2.42 19.82
N VAL A 16 -13.08 -3.28 18.90
CA VAL A 16 -12.48 -2.88 17.61
C VAL A 16 -12.91 -3.83 16.49
N PRO A 17 -14.20 -3.86 16.12
CA PRO A 17 -14.68 -4.75 15.07
C PRO A 17 -14.04 -4.41 13.72
N PHE A 18 -13.83 -5.42 12.90
CA PHE A 18 -13.24 -5.28 11.55
C PHE A 18 -11.84 -4.65 11.52
N TYR A 19 -11.09 -4.78 12.59
CA TYR A 19 -9.80 -4.10 12.75
C TYR A 19 -8.69 -4.61 11.80
N ASN A 20 -8.98 -5.56 10.96
CA ASN A 20 -8.03 -6.16 10.02
C ASN A 20 -7.67 -5.25 8.82
N PHE A 21 -8.43 -4.18 8.57
CA PHE A 21 -8.20 -3.26 7.44
C PHE A 21 -6.82 -2.58 7.43
N PRO A 22 -6.14 -2.29 8.57
CA PRO A 22 -4.82 -1.63 8.54
C PRO A 22 -3.76 -2.42 7.78
N TYR A 23 -3.85 -3.75 7.75
CA TYR A 23 -2.91 -4.59 7.00
C TYR A 23 -3.03 -4.38 5.49
N THR A 24 -4.25 -4.36 4.98
CA THR A 24 -4.51 -4.08 3.57
C THR A 24 -4.12 -2.65 3.20
N PHE A 25 -4.49 -1.68 4.03
CA PHE A 25 -4.10 -0.29 3.85
C PHE A 25 -2.58 -0.16 3.81
N GLY A 26 -1.87 -0.69 4.82
CA GLY A 26 -0.41 -0.59 4.92
C GLY A 26 0.30 -1.25 3.74
N TYR A 27 -0.19 -2.40 3.27
CA TYR A 27 0.35 -3.08 2.10
C TYR A 27 0.20 -2.22 0.83
N LEU A 28 -1.00 -1.74 0.54
CA LEU A 28 -1.26 -0.91 -0.64
C LEU A 28 -0.52 0.44 -0.57
N PHE A 29 -0.45 1.04 0.61
CA PHE A 29 0.29 2.28 0.84
C PHE A 29 1.79 2.08 0.60
N SER A 30 2.37 0.98 1.08
CA SER A 30 3.78 0.65 0.83
C SER A 30 4.10 0.45 -0.64
N LEU A 31 3.20 -0.15 -1.41
CA LEU A 31 3.35 -0.29 -2.86
C LEU A 31 3.35 1.07 -3.58
N GLY A 32 2.46 1.97 -3.18
CA GLY A 32 2.44 3.34 -3.72
C GLY A 32 3.73 4.11 -3.40
N ILE A 33 4.25 3.98 -2.16
CA ILE A 33 5.55 4.56 -1.78
C ILE A 33 6.67 3.93 -2.60
N PHE A 34 6.66 2.63 -2.83
CA PHE A 34 7.68 1.95 -3.61
C PHE A 34 7.67 2.39 -5.08
N ASP A 35 6.49 2.53 -5.71
CA ASP A 35 6.39 3.09 -7.05
C ASP A 35 6.93 4.54 -7.11
N TRP A 36 6.54 5.36 -6.13
CA TRP A 36 7.03 6.74 -6.02
C TRP A 36 8.55 6.77 -5.86
N ALA A 37 9.12 5.88 -5.02
CA ALA A 37 10.55 5.79 -4.75
C ALA A 37 11.38 5.55 -6.00
N GLN A 38 10.91 4.72 -6.92
CA GLN A 38 11.61 4.42 -8.17
C GLN A 38 11.76 5.64 -9.10
N LYS A 39 11.00 6.68 -8.87
CA LYS A 39 10.99 7.94 -9.64
C LYS A 39 11.84 9.04 -8.98
N GLN A 40 12.40 8.77 -7.78
CA GLN A 40 13.20 9.74 -7.04
C GLN A 40 14.70 9.54 -7.29
N THR A 41 15.43 10.64 -7.37
CA THR A 41 16.90 10.60 -7.46
C THR A 41 17.57 10.46 -6.10
N ASP A 42 16.96 10.96 -5.05
CA ASP A 42 17.40 10.87 -3.65
C ASP A 42 16.25 10.33 -2.78
N PHE A 43 15.97 9.06 -2.96
CA PHE A 43 14.90 8.38 -2.20
C PHE A 43 15.20 8.32 -0.71
N GLU A 44 16.45 8.07 -0.33
CA GLU A 44 16.83 7.86 1.08
C GLU A 44 16.46 9.07 1.94
N SER A 45 16.92 10.26 1.56
CA SER A 45 16.63 11.50 2.28
C SER A 45 15.14 11.82 2.34
N ALA A 46 14.44 11.60 1.23
CA ALA A 46 13.00 11.82 1.13
C ALA A 46 12.22 10.83 2.01
N TYR A 47 12.62 9.57 2.04
CA TYR A 47 11.98 8.54 2.87
C TYR A 47 12.24 8.77 4.37
N ILE A 48 13.45 9.14 4.77
CA ILE A 48 13.77 9.53 6.15
C ILE A 48 12.91 10.72 6.59
N SER A 49 12.71 11.70 5.71
CA SER A 49 11.84 12.86 5.98
C SER A 49 10.39 12.44 6.22
N LEU A 50 9.86 11.52 5.37
CA LEU A 50 8.53 10.95 5.54
C LEU A 50 8.41 10.21 6.88
N LEU A 51 9.40 9.37 7.22
CA LEU A 51 9.38 8.62 8.48
C LEU A 51 9.41 9.52 9.72
N ARG A 52 10.13 10.64 9.67
CA ARG A 52 10.17 11.62 10.78
C ARG A 52 8.80 12.26 11.05
N ASP A 53 7.98 12.42 10.04
CA ASP A 53 6.64 12.99 10.15
C ASP A 53 5.56 11.94 10.46
N THR A 54 5.91 10.65 10.40
CA THR A 54 4.99 9.57 10.81
C THR A 54 4.59 9.76 12.27
N ALA A 55 3.29 9.61 12.55
CA ALA A 55 2.64 9.89 13.83
C ALA A 55 2.52 11.39 14.22
N ASN A 56 3.07 12.32 13.45
CA ASN A 56 2.88 13.75 13.64
C ASN A 56 1.70 14.33 12.84
N MET A 57 1.22 13.58 11.86
CA MET A 57 0.10 13.94 11.00
C MET A 57 -0.65 12.69 10.54
N ASN A 58 -1.84 12.86 10.00
CA ASN A 58 -2.59 11.74 9.42
C ASN A 58 -2.00 11.28 8.07
N SER A 59 -2.46 10.12 7.59
CA SER A 59 -1.93 9.47 6.39
C SER A 59 -2.11 10.33 5.13
N GLU A 60 -3.24 11.03 5.02
CA GLU A 60 -3.56 11.87 3.88
C GLU A 60 -2.63 13.10 3.82
N GLU A 61 -2.40 13.75 4.96
CA GLU A 61 -1.48 14.88 5.05
C GLU A 61 -0.05 14.44 4.77
N LEU A 62 0.37 13.28 5.30
CA LEU A 62 1.68 12.71 5.08
C LEU A 62 1.92 12.42 3.58
N ALA A 63 0.97 11.76 2.93
CA ALA A 63 1.05 11.47 1.50
C ALA A 63 1.08 12.74 0.65
N LYS A 64 0.25 13.72 0.97
CA LYS A 64 0.23 15.00 0.25
C LYS A 64 1.53 15.75 0.39
N LYS A 65 2.11 15.80 1.60
CA LYS A 65 3.35 16.53 1.90
C LYS A 65 4.57 15.89 1.26
N HIS A 66 4.75 14.59 1.40
CA HIS A 66 5.98 13.90 1.05
C HIS A 66 5.94 13.24 -0.34
N LEU A 67 4.77 12.78 -0.78
CA LEU A 67 4.61 12.05 -2.04
C LEU A 67 3.92 12.89 -3.11
N GLY A 68 3.34 14.04 -2.74
CA GLY A 68 2.50 14.84 -3.64
C GLY A 68 1.20 14.10 -4.04
N ALA A 69 0.79 13.10 -3.27
CA ALA A 69 -0.32 12.22 -3.59
C ALA A 69 -1.58 12.57 -2.79
N ASP A 70 -2.73 12.41 -3.44
CA ASP A 70 -4.06 12.55 -2.83
C ASP A 70 -4.65 11.14 -2.64
N LEU A 71 -4.67 10.66 -1.39
CA LEU A 71 -5.16 9.32 -1.07
C LEU A 71 -6.67 9.13 -1.27
N THR A 72 -7.42 10.21 -1.46
CA THR A 72 -8.85 10.14 -1.78
C THR A 72 -9.12 9.80 -3.25
N LYS A 73 -8.08 9.86 -4.07
CA LYS A 73 -8.14 9.55 -5.51
C LYS A 73 -7.53 8.18 -5.82
N PRO A 74 -7.95 7.55 -6.91
CA PRO A 74 -7.46 6.21 -7.27
C PRO A 74 -6.00 6.18 -7.73
N ASP A 75 -5.44 7.29 -8.21
CA ASP A 75 -4.17 7.33 -8.93
C ASP A 75 -3.00 6.74 -8.13
N PHE A 76 -2.88 7.12 -6.86
CA PHE A 76 -1.84 6.60 -5.97
C PHE A 76 -1.96 5.08 -5.77
N TRP A 77 -3.17 4.60 -5.55
CA TRP A 77 -3.45 3.18 -5.32
C TRP A 77 -3.27 2.35 -6.60
N GLN A 78 -3.67 2.91 -7.73
CA GLN A 78 -3.53 2.28 -9.03
C GLN A 78 -2.07 2.07 -9.40
N SER A 79 -1.19 3.04 -9.11
CA SER A 79 0.24 2.91 -9.39
C SER A 79 0.87 1.73 -8.65
N GLY A 80 0.49 1.51 -7.39
CA GLY A 80 0.90 0.33 -6.62
C GLY A 80 0.35 -0.98 -7.18
N ALA A 81 -0.93 -1.00 -7.59
CA ALA A 81 -1.54 -2.17 -8.22
C ALA A 81 -0.89 -2.53 -9.56
N ASP A 82 -0.48 -1.53 -10.33
CA ASP A 82 0.21 -1.74 -11.62
C ASP A 82 1.58 -2.40 -11.46
N LEU A 83 2.26 -2.21 -10.33
CA LEU A 83 3.49 -2.96 -10.01
C LEU A 83 3.21 -4.46 -9.88
N ILE A 84 2.20 -4.82 -9.10
CA ILE A 84 1.79 -6.24 -8.94
C ILE A 84 1.38 -6.82 -10.29
N LYS A 85 0.64 -6.05 -11.08
CA LYS A 85 0.23 -6.49 -12.42
C LYS A 85 1.44 -6.85 -13.29
N LYS A 86 2.51 -6.07 -13.27
CA LYS A 86 3.73 -6.38 -14.03
C LYS A 86 4.34 -7.71 -13.61
N ASP A 87 4.39 -8.00 -12.30
CA ASP A 87 4.91 -9.27 -11.79
C ASP A 87 4.05 -10.45 -12.24
N VAL A 88 2.72 -10.29 -12.20
CA VAL A 88 1.78 -11.30 -12.70
C VAL A 88 1.95 -11.53 -14.20
N ASP A 89 2.02 -10.47 -14.99
CA ASP A 89 2.20 -10.56 -16.45
C ASP A 89 3.54 -11.25 -16.78
N GLN A 90 4.61 -10.94 -16.04
CA GLN A 90 5.90 -11.60 -16.19
C GLN A 90 5.82 -13.08 -15.84
N PHE A 91 5.18 -13.43 -14.73
CA PHE A 91 4.97 -14.83 -14.34
C PHE A 91 4.22 -15.60 -15.44
N LEU A 92 3.11 -15.06 -15.94
CA LEU A 92 2.33 -15.68 -17.01
C LEU A 92 3.19 -15.90 -18.26
N SER A 93 3.95 -14.89 -18.68
CA SER A 93 4.81 -14.99 -19.87
C SER A 93 5.91 -16.04 -19.74
N LEU A 94 6.40 -16.28 -18.52
CA LEU A 94 7.39 -17.31 -18.24
C LEU A 94 6.78 -18.72 -18.23
N THR A 95 5.54 -18.84 -17.75
CA THR A 95 4.84 -20.14 -17.63
C THR A 95 4.16 -20.58 -18.90
N GLU A 96 3.76 -19.67 -19.79
CA GLU A 96 3.20 -20.02 -21.12
C GLU A 96 4.18 -20.79 -22.02
N LYS A 97 5.47 -20.79 -21.69
CA LYS A 97 6.52 -21.50 -22.42
C LYS A 97 6.85 -22.87 -21.84
N LEU A 98 6.16 -23.26 -20.80
CA LEU A 98 6.30 -24.56 -20.16
C LEU A 98 5.23 -25.53 -20.64
#